data_9a9a408f17d53eb1981d793c8d1d3271
#
_entry.id   9a9a408f17d53eb1981d793c8d1d3271
#
_cell.length_a   1.000
_cell.length_b   1.000
_cell.length_c   1.000
_cell.angle_alpha   90.00
_cell.angle_beta   90.00
_cell.angle_gamma   90.00
#
_symmetry.space_group_name_H-M   'P 1'
#
loop_
_entity.id
_entity.type
_entity.pdbx_description
1 polymer ?
#
loop_
_entity_poly.entity_id
_entity_poly.type
_entity_poly.pdbx_seq_one_letter_code
_entity_poly.pdbx_strand_id
1 'polypeptide(L)'
;AGEHTIALQRASEASIAMAYAREWLDNELSVATKEEMEKQIGEKGAAACYRTLFGMMHPDRVRGWSFDPEDDYPFKVDVKRWPFILNSTNLKVIPIAGLAVGGCLLYDKNPQAKRWVAMALQSAKAFSTIFGADGSYEEGIAYWGYTAQHLTICIEALRRTVGTNERNLINFPGTTRFALGMSMPATGHLDDCVNFGDAWYMGDVSVALWTAREFKDPIAQYVGLSVGEIRSHYPFVWYDPSVKAKTPGPELFNARFDNDWVVARSGWGVMDSVVAMRSGGPANHEHADRNSVIFKAYGDRLLHDPLHAAYPYTEPHWILRLTESHTAVLINGKGHQYHDGHEGTNASWAEAQIKKYDKQKNHVVVTSDASEAYRLVNSDVEAVYRTLIFLKPDVLVFFDRVRMKDSNADVQIRFQGYNEDKNCTLQAGKRDFTITRPNATLKAKVQGLKEVVIRTDNLKVPEANGVHPFVEVKSDGAKEHLVLTVCTAQQATKQHGDLSIERNDNEWKITGTHNGQSVNIRLLADKDIPTIVVG
;
A
#
# COMPACT_ATOMS: atom_id res chain seq x y z
N ALA A 1 -0.72 -32.59 -7.94
CA ALA A 1 0.50 -31.94 -7.53
C ALA A 1 1.63 -32.94 -7.81
N GLY A 2 2.38 -32.70 -8.87
CA GLY A 2 3.52 -33.52 -9.23
C GLY A 2 4.64 -33.46 -8.20
N GLU A 3 5.78 -33.98 -8.53
CA GLU A 3 7.00 -34.02 -7.70
C GLU A 3 7.49 -32.64 -7.24
N HIS A 4 6.83 -31.55 -7.63
CA HIS A 4 7.11 -30.19 -7.24
C HIS A 4 6.65 -29.92 -5.82
N THR A 5 7.56 -29.65 -5.03
CA THR A 5 7.61 -29.90 -3.60
C THR A 5 7.44 -28.65 -2.79
N ILE A 6 7.10 -27.52 -3.43
CA ILE A 6 6.88 -26.24 -2.79
C ILE A 6 5.39 -26.02 -2.57
N ALA A 7 5.00 -25.81 -1.31
CA ALA A 7 3.66 -25.39 -0.95
C ALA A 7 3.64 -23.89 -0.74
N LEU A 8 3.22 -23.15 -1.75
CA LEU A 8 2.86 -21.75 -1.59
C LEU A 8 1.37 -21.64 -1.22
N GLN A 9 0.62 -20.75 -1.85
CA GLN A 9 -0.76 -20.46 -1.50
C GLN A 9 -1.68 -21.69 -1.49
N ARG A 10 -1.88 -22.33 -2.64
CA ARG A 10 -2.93 -23.36 -2.81
C ARG A 10 -2.78 -24.55 -1.88
N ALA A 11 -1.58 -25.12 -1.77
CA ALA A 11 -1.36 -26.29 -0.93
C ALA A 11 -1.46 -25.93 0.57
N SER A 12 -0.99 -24.75 0.96
CA SER A 12 -1.06 -24.27 2.34
C SER A 12 -2.51 -24.00 2.77
N GLU A 13 -3.28 -23.27 1.96
CA GLU A 13 -4.69 -22.97 2.23
C GLU A 13 -5.56 -24.23 2.22
N ALA A 14 -5.33 -25.14 1.27
CA ALA A 14 -6.00 -26.43 1.26
C ALA A 14 -5.72 -27.23 2.54
N SER A 15 -4.48 -27.22 3.03
CA SER A 15 -4.09 -27.89 4.28
C SER A 15 -4.81 -27.28 5.48
N ILE A 16 -4.91 -25.96 5.57
CA ILE A 16 -5.62 -25.25 6.63
C ILE A 16 -7.11 -25.60 6.58
N ALA A 17 -7.75 -25.53 5.41
CA ALA A 17 -9.16 -25.85 5.23
C ALA A 17 -9.47 -27.30 5.57
N MET A 18 -8.65 -28.24 5.12
CA MET A 18 -8.78 -29.66 5.44
C MET A 18 -8.60 -29.93 6.94
N ALA A 19 -7.66 -29.27 7.58
CA ALA A 19 -7.44 -29.44 9.02
C ALA A 19 -8.64 -28.91 9.83
N TYR A 20 -9.21 -27.78 9.45
CA TYR A 20 -10.43 -27.26 10.08
C TYR A 20 -11.62 -28.19 9.84
N ALA A 21 -11.82 -28.67 8.61
CA ALA A 21 -12.87 -29.63 8.32
C ALA A 21 -12.70 -30.92 9.14
N ARG A 22 -11.46 -31.42 9.27
CA ARG A 22 -11.12 -32.60 10.06
C ARG A 22 -11.50 -32.42 11.55
N GLU A 23 -11.27 -31.25 12.12
CA GLU A 23 -11.56 -30.95 13.53
C GLU A 23 -13.06 -30.62 13.75
N TRP A 24 -13.64 -29.76 12.90
CA TRP A 24 -15.01 -29.28 13.12
C TRP A 24 -16.06 -30.29 12.77
N LEU A 25 -15.77 -31.21 11.83
CA LEU A 25 -16.68 -32.27 11.40
C LEU A 25 -16.29 -33.62 11.99
N ASP A 26 -15.58 -33.67 13.11
CA ASP A 26 -15.05 -34.92 13.66
C ASP A 26 -16.12 -35.97 13.85
N ASN A 27 -17.30 -35.60 14.37
CA ASN A 27 -18.40 -36.53 14.60
C ASN A 27 -19.11 -37.01 13.32
N GLU A 28 -18.96 -36.29 12.22
CA GLU A 28 -19.61 -36.54 10.93
C GLU A 28 -18.72 -37.35 9.97
N LEU A 29 -17.42 -37.36 10.20
CA LEU A 29 -16.47 -38.03 9.32
C LEU A 29 -16.22 -39.49 9.75
N SER A 30 -16.15 -40.39 8.78
CA SER A 30 -15.74 -41.77 9.02
C SER A 30 -14.26 -41.85 9.44
N VAL A 31 -13.86 -42.90 10.14
CA VAL A 31 -12.48 -43.13 10.53
C VAL A 31 -11.55 -43.12 9.30
N ALA A 32 -11.93 -43.84 8.23
CA ALA A 32 -11.14 -43.91 7.01
C ALA A 32 -11.00 -42.55 6.35
N THR A 33 -12.04 -41.69 6.35
CA THR A 33 -11.94 -40.31 5.84
C THR A 33 -10.98 -39.46 6.66
N LYS A 34 -11.05 -39.57 7.98
CA LYS A 34 -10.13 -38.84 8.88
C LYS A 34 -8.67 -39.23 8.64
N GLU A 35 -8.41 -40.55 8.56
CA GLU A 35 -7.06 -41.06 8.29
C GLU A 35 -6.52 -40.60 6.94
N GLU A 36 -7.34 -40.60 5.88
CA GLU A 36 -6.94 -40.12 4.57
C GLU A 36 -6.69 -38.59 4.59
N MET A 37 -7.54 -37.80 5.24
CA MET A 37 -7.31 -36.36 5.39
C MET A 37 -6.00 -36.07 6.14
N GLU A 38 -5.75 -36.75 7.26
CA GLU A 38 -4.54 -36.61 8.06
C GLU A 38 -3.30 -36.99 7.23
N LYS A 39 -3.38 -38.08 6.44
CA LYS A 39 -2.32 -38.48 5.51
C LYS A 39 -2.05 -37.40 4.46
N GLN A 40 -3.08 -36.88 3.78
CA GLN A 40 -2.91 -35.84 2.76
C GLN A 40 -2.37 -34.54 3.34
N ILE A 41 -2.87 -34.12 4.50
CA ILE A 41 -2.32 -32.95 5.23
C ILE A 41 -0.84 -33.15 5.56
N GLY A 42 -0.44 -34.32 6.01
CA GLY A 42 0.95 -34.62 6.34
C GLY A 42 1.86 -34.65 5.13
N GLU A 43 1.48 -35.41 4.10
CA GLU A 43 2.34 -35.69 2.92
C GLU A 43 2.38 -34.53 1.91
N LYS A 44 1.21 -33.94 1.59
CA LYS A 44 1.07 -32.90 0.54
C LYS A 44 0.96 -31.49 1.10
N GLY A 45 0.55 -31.34 2.36
CA GLY A 45 0.45 -30.08 3.04
C GLY A 45 1.70 -29.75 3.86
N ALA A 46 1.77 -30.24 5.10
CA ALA A 46 2.80 -29.87 6.05
C ALA A 46 4.23 -30.19 5.56
N ALA A 47 4.46 -31.37 4.97
CA ALA A 47 5.79 -31.70 4.44
C ALA A 47 6.19 -30.78 3.29
N ALA A 48 5.27 -30.36 2.42
CA ALA A 48 5.55 -29.41 1.35
C ALA A 48 5.78 -27.99 1.89
N CYS A 49 4.97 -27.51 2.86
CA CYS A 49 5.22 -26.25 3.56
C CYS A 49 6.59 -26.23 4.26
N TYR A 50 6.95 -27.33 4.93
CA TYR A 50 8.24 -27.45 5.57
C TYR A 50 9.39 -27.31 4.57
N ARG A 51 9.30 -28.02 3.42
CA ARG A 51 10.32 -27.92 2.36
C ARG A 51 10.42 -26.51 1.79
N THR A 52 9.30 -25.82 1.64
CA THR A 52 9.28 -24.43 1.19
C THR A 52 10.08 -23.54 2.17
N LEU A 53 9.74 -23.55 3.45
CA LEU A 53 10.42 -22.73 4.45
C LEU A 53 11.89 -23.11 4.62
N PHE A 54 12.20 -24.42 4.60
CA PHE A 54 13.58 -24.91 4.62
C PHE A 54 14.35 -24.46 3.38
N GLY A 55 13.73 -24.49 2.19
CA GLY A 55 14.33 -24.03 0.94
C GLY A 55 14.57 -22.52 0.89
N MET A 56 13.70 -21.71 1.54
CA MET A 56 13.96 -20.27 1.71
C MET A 56 15.23 -19.99 2.50
N MET A 57 15.54 -20.84 3.49
CA MET A 57 16.78 -20.74 4.28
C MET A 57 17.98 -21.41 3.59
N HIS A 58 17.74 -22.44 2.79
CA HIS A 58 18.75 -23.28 2.16
C HIS A 58 18.37 -23.59 0.70
N PRO A 59 18.38 -22.59 -0.18
CA PRO A 59 17.88 -22.75 -1.55
C PRO A 59 18.64 -23.78 -2.38
N ASP A 60 19.89 -24.05 -2.06
CA ASP A 60 20.74 -25.06 -2.67
C ASP A 60 20.42 -26.50 -2.24
N ARG A 61 19.60 -26.67 -1.21
CA ARG A 61 19.28 -27.98 -0.60
C ARG A 61 17.90 -28.52 -0.94
N VAL A 62 17.06 -27.73 -1.59
CA VAL A 62 15.70 -28.10 -1.93
C VAL A 62 15.53 -28.12 -3.43
N ARG A 63 15.41 -29.32 -3.99
CA ARG A 63 15.11 -29.51 -5.40
C ARG A 63 13.69 -29.04 -5.70
N GLY A 64 13.49 -28.34 -6.83
CA GLY A 64 12.20 -27.77 -7.21
C GLY A 64 11.84 -26.49 -6.44
N TRP A 65 12.75 -25.97 -5.63
CA TRP A 65 12.64 -24.64 -5.09
C TRP A 65 12.86 -23.56 -6.14
N SER A 66 13.77 -23.83 -7.06
CA SER A 66 13.90 -23.02 -8.25
C SER A 66 12.63 -23.17 -9.08
N PHE A 67 12.03 -22.09 -9.46
CA PHE A 67 11.35 -22.05 -10.74
C PHE A 67 12.39 -22.55 -11.72
N ASP A 68 12.26 -23.80 -12.13
CA ASP A 68 13.27 -24.45 -12.95
C ASP A 68 13.43 -23.58 -14.21
N PRO A 69 14.63 -23.14 -14.57
CA PRO A 69 14.82 -22.40 -15.82
C PRO A 69 14.44 -23.20 -17.07
N GLU A 70 14.21 -24.50 -16.92
CA GLU A 70 13.63 -25.38 -17.95
C GLU A 70 12.11 -25.42 -17.94
N ASP A 71 11.44 -24.93 -16.86
CA ASP A 71 10.01 -24.69 -16.87
C ASP A 71 9.70 -23.52 -17.82
N ASP A 72 8.68 -23.69 -18.62
CA ASP A 72 8.23 -22.78 -19.69
C ASP A 72 7.65 -21.47 -19.13
N TYR A 73 8.45 -20.75 -18.33
CA TYR A 73 8.09 -19.40 -17.92
C TYR A 73 8.27 -18.44 -19.10
N PRO A 74 7.30 -17.58 -19.38
CA PRO A 74 7.37 -16.64 -20.49
C PRO A 74 8.44 -15.55 -20.29
N PHE A 75 9.15 -15.55 -19.18
CA PHE A 75 10.21 -14.59 -18.85
C PHE A 75 11.33 -15.27 -18.04
N LYS A 76 12.54 -14.77 -18.22
CA LYS A 76 13.69 -15.21 -17.43
C LYS A 76 13.57 -14.67 -16.01
N VAL A 77 13.33 -15.56 -15.06
CA VAL A 77 13.31 -15.22 -13.64
C VAL A 77 14.74 -15.28 -13.08
N ASP A 78 15.17 -14.28 -12.35
CA ASP A 78 16.43 -14.37 -11.59
C ASP A 78 16.21 -15.24 -10.34
N VAL A 79 16.29 -16.53 -10.52
CA VAL A 79 16.04 -17.55 -9.50
C VAL A 79 16.91 -17.36 -8.26
N LYS A 80 18.09 -16.77 -8.40
CA LYS A 80 19.00 -16.53 -7.26
C LYS A 80 18.46 -15.52 -6.25
N ARG A 81 17.61 -14.62 -6.72
CA ARG A 81 16.98 -13.58 -5.87
C ARG A 81 15.67 -14.01 -5.23
N TRP A 82 15.01 -15.02 -5.79
CA TRP A 82 13.70 -15.47 -5.34
C TRP A 82 13.62 -15.84 -3.86
N PRO A 83 14.54 -16.63 -3.28
CA PRO A 83 14.49 -16.94 -1.85
C PRO A 83 14.57 -15.69 -0.97
N PHE A 84 15.33 -14.70 -1.39
CA PHE A 84 15.46 -13.42 -0.68
C PHE A 84 14.15 -12.61 -0.76
N ILE A 85 13.59 -12.48 -1.95
CA ILE A 85 12.33 -11.76 -2.19
C ILE A 85 11.18 -12.43 -1.44
N LEU A 86 11.00 -13.75 -1.61
CA LEU A 86 9.94 -14.49 -0.94
C LEU A 86 10.05 -14.45 0.58
N ASN A 87 11.24 -14.26 1.11
CA ASN A 87 11.49 -14.22 2.54
C ASN A 87 10.85 -13.01 3.25
N SER A 88 10.61 -11.93 2.51
CA SER A 88 10.01 -10.67 2.99
C SER A 88 8.58 -10.44 2.46
N THR A 89 7.90 -11.46 1.92
CA THR A 89 6.59 -11.31 1.29
C THR A 89 5.51 -12.15 1.95
N ASN A 90 4.25 -11.82 1.65
CA ASN A 90 3.09 -12.59 2.04
C ASN A 90 3.19 -14.08 1.64
N LEU A 91 3.93 -14.40 0.58
CA LEU A 91 4.14 -15.77 0.12
C LEU A 91 4.86 -16.66 1.13
N LYS A 92 5.60 -16.07 2.09
CA LYS A 92 6.22 -16.81 3.19
C LYS A 92 5.26 -17.13 4.34
N VAL A 93 4.36 -16.22 4.68
CA VAL A 93 3.49 -16.42 5.85
C VAL A 93 2.45 -17.52 5.62
N ILE A 94 2.05 -17.74 4.39
CA ILE A 94 1.05 -18.75 4.04
C ILE A 94 1.56 -20.17 4.35
N PRO A 95 2.74 -20.61 3.86
CA PRO A 95 3.30 -21.90 4.25
C PRO A 95 3.66 -21.97 5.75
N ILE A 96 3.93 -20.85 6.42
CA ILE A 96 4.10 -20.82 7.89
C ILE A 96 2.78 -21.24 8.56
N ALA A 97 1.66 -20.66 8.16
CA ALA A 97 0.34 -21.00 8.70
C ALA A 97 -0.07 -22.43 8.36
N GLY A 98 0.10 -22.85 7.10
CA GLY A 98 -0.18 -24.22 6.67
C GLY A 98 0.64 -25.27 7.43
N LEU A 99 1.93 -24.98 7.66
CA LEU A 99 2.82 -25.83 8.44
C LEU A 99 2.43 -25.89 9.93
N ALA A 100 2.08 -24.74 10.52
CA ALA A 100 1.65 -24.68 11.92
C ALA A 100 0.38 -25.51 12.11
N VAL A 101 -0.65 -25.27 11.29
CA VAL A 101 -1.93 -25.96 11.42
C VAL A 101 -1.79 -27.46 11.17
N GLY A 102 -1.11 -27.86 10.08
CA GLY A 102 -0.89 -29.29 9.77
C GLY A 102 -0.02 -29.98 10.80
N GLY A 103 1.04 -29.30 11.27
CA GLY A 103 1.91 -29.82 12.31
C GLY A 103 1.22 -29.97 13.67
N CYS A 104 0.35 -29.02 14.02
CA CYS A 104 -0.45 -29.06 15.24
C CYS A 104 -1.49 -30.18 15.21
N LEU A 105 -2.22 -30.32 14.10
CA LEU A 105 -3.19 -31.41 13.93
C LEU A 105 -2.55 -32.80 14.07
N LEU A 106 -1.33 -32.95 13.57
CA LEU A 106 -0.60 -34.23 13.55
C LEU A 106 0.43 -34.36 14.67
N TYR A 107 0.42 -33.49 15.68
CA TYR A 107 1.48 -33.32 16.67
C TYR A 107 1.91 -34.63 17.36
N ASP A 108 0.93 -35.43 17.77
CA ASP A 108 1.17 -36.73 18.43
C ASP A 108 1.02 -37.94 17.48
N LYS A 109 0.65 -37.70 16.22
CA LYS A 109 0.36 -38.75 15.23
C LYS A 109 1.50 -38.95 14.20
N ASN A 110 2.27 -37.90 13.92
CA ASN A 110 3.33 -37.94 12.93
C ASN A 110 4.68 -37.61 13.56
N PRO A 111 5.71 -38.46 13.40
CA PRO A 111 7.02 -38.25 13.99
C PRO A 111 7.74 -36.96 13.55
N GLN A 112 7.36 -36.38 12.39
CA GLN A 112 7.89 -35.12 11.89
C GLN A 112 7.18 -33.89 12.47
N ALA A 113 5.99 -34.04 13.06
CA ALA A 113 5.12 -32.91 13.41
C ALA A 113 5.78 -31.94 14.40
N LYS A 114 6.52 -32.45 15.40
CA LYS A 114 7.25 -31.60 16.34
C LYS A 114 8.29 -30.71 15.65
N ARG A 115 8.97 -31.23 14.63
CA ARG A 115 9.90 -30.48 13.79
C ARG A 115 9.18 -29.44 12.93
N TRP A 116 8.00 -29.78 12.42
CA TRP A 116 7.17 -28.86 11.65
C TRP A 116 6.69 -27.68 12.50
N VAL A 117 6.21 -27.94 13.69
CA VAL A 117 5.78 -26.93 14.66
C VAL A 117 6.95 -26.00 15.05
N ALA A 118 8.12 -26.57 15.33
CA ALA A 118 9.32 -25.77 15.63
C ALA A 118 9.73 -24.86 14.46
N MET A 119 9.70 -25.38 13.23
CA MET A 119 9.99 -24.61 12.01
C MET A 119 8.98 -23.50 11.79
N ALA A 120 7.68 -23.77 11.99
CA ALA A 120 6.64 -22.76 11.83
C ALA A 120 6.84 -21.61 12.82
N LEU A 121 7.10 -21.91 14.10
CA LEU A 121 7.38 -20.90 15.12
C LEU A 121 8.62 -20.08 14.81
N GLN A 122 9.72 -20.72 14.44
CA GLN A 122 10.96 -20.02 14.07
C GLN A 122 10.76 -19.13 12.85
N SER A 123 10.06 -19.63 11.83
CA SER A 123 9.76 -18.87 10.61
C SER A 123 8.83 -17.70 10.88
N ALA A 124 7.82 -17.86 11.75
CA ALA A 124 6.94 -16.78 12.16
C ALA A 124 7.69 -15.66 12.88
N LYS A 125 8.61 -16.02 13.80
CA LYS A 125 9.48 -15.04 14.49
C LYS A 125 10.40 -14.29 13.52
N ALA A 126 10.98 -14.98 12.55
CA ALA A 126 11.78 -14.32 11.52
C ALA A 126 10.93 -13.42 10.62
N PHE A 127 9.73 -13.87 10.25
CA PHE A 127 8.82 -13.11 9.40
C PHE A 127 8.27 -11.86 10.09
N SER A 128 8.05 -11.89 11.39
CA SER A 128 7.50 -10.74 12.13
C SER A 128 8.35 -9.47 12.00
N THR A 129 9.63 -9.59 11.66
CA THR A 129 10.57 -8.46 11.51
C THR A 129 10.29 -7.57 10.29
N ILE A 130 9.42 -8.00 9.36
CA ILE A 130 9.02 -7.18 8.21
C ILE A 130 7.91 -6.18 8.55
N PHE A 131 7.26 -6.33 9.70
CA PHE A 131 6.32 -5.32 10.18
C PHE A 131 7.09 -4.19 10.87
N GLY A 132 6.69 -2.95 10.62
CA GLY A 132 7.18 -1.80 11.38
C GLY A 132 6.90 -1.95 12.87
N ALA A 133 7.66 -1.28 13.72
CA ALA A 133 7.42 -1.28 15.16
C ALA A 133 6.05 -0.70 15.52
N ASP A 134 5.53 0.20 14.67
CA ASP A 134 4.18 0.74 14.70
C ASP A 134 3.10 -0.19 14.12
N GLY A 135 3.49 -1.34 13.56
CA GLY A 135 2.61 -2.32 12.93
C GLY A 135 2.32 -2.07 11.45
N SER A 136 2.98 -1.11 10.81
CA SER A 136 2.86 -0.89 9.37
C SER A 136 3.38 -2.07 8.54
N TYR A 137 2.87 -2.21 7.32
CA TYR A 137 3.20 -3.30 6.41
C TYR A 137 3.42 -2.80 4.98
N GLU A 138 4.53 -3.16 4.37
CA GLU A 138 5.01 -2.52 3.13
C GLU A 138 4.30 -2.97 1.86
N GLU A 139 3.77 -4.20 1.80
CA GLU A 139 3.06 -4.70 0.62
C GLU A 139 1.66 -4.06 0.41
N GLY A 140 1.27 -3.12 1.26
CA GLY A 140 -0.02 -2.44 1.15
C GLY A 140 -1.17 -3.12 1.88
N ILE A 141 -2.33 -2.46 1.87
CA ILE A 141 -3.45 -2.81 2.74
C ILE A 141 -4.15 -4.12 2.34
N ALA A 142 -4.22 -4.43 1.05
CA ALA A 142 -4.84 -5.67 0.58
C ALA A 142 -4.05 -6.90 1.04
N TYR A 143 -2.72 -6.83 0.94
CA TYR A 143 -1.83 -7.91 1.39
C TYR A 143 -1.64 -7.92 2.91
N TRP A 144 -1.82 -6.78 3.58
CA TRP A 144 -1.82 -6.70 5.03
C TRP A 144 -2.87 -7.64 5.65
N GLY A 145 -4.11 -7.56 5.19
CA GLY A 145 -5.21 -8.39 5.74
C GLY A 145 -4.91 -9.88 5.60
N TYR A 146 -4.49 -10.28 4.42
CA TYR A 146 -4.11 -11.66 4.13
C TYR A 146 -2.93 -12.15 4.98
N THR A 147 -1.90 -11.33 5.08
CA THR A 147 -0.67 -11.64 5.84
C THR A 147 -0.93 -11.73 7.34
N ALA A 148 -1.57 -10.72 7.92
CA ALA A 148 -1.86 -10.67 9.34
C ALA A 148 -2.83 -11.79 9.77
N GLN A 149 -3.79 -12.16 8.91
CA GLN A 149 -4.70 -13.27 9.14
C GLN A 149 -3.94 -14.61 9.23
N HIS A 150 -3.05 -14.91 8.27
CA HIS A 150 -2.28 -16.16 8.28
C HIS A 150 -1.31 -16.23 9.48
N LEU A 151 -0.71 -15.09 9.86
CA LEU A 151 0.11 -15.03 11.07
C LEU A 151 -0.71 -15.34 12.33
N THR A 152 -1.93 -14.80 12.41
CA THR A 152 -2.85 -15.06 13.53
C THR A 152 -3.29 -16.52 13.56
N ILE A 153 -3.57 -17.15 12.40
CA ILE A 153 -3.88 -18.58 12.30
C ILE A 153 -2.71 -19.42 12.86
N CYS A 154 -1.49 -19.08 12.48
CA CYS A 154 -0.30 -19.74 13.01
C CYS A 154 -0.22 -19.62 14.55
N ILE A 155 -0.37 -18.41 15.09
CA ILE A 155 -0.31 -18.13 16.53
C ILE A 155 -1.39 -18.93 17.28
N GLU A 156 -2.63 -18.96 16.79
CA GLU A 156 -3.72 -19.69 17.42
C GLU A 156 -3.48 -21.21 17.42
N ALA A 157 -3.01 -21.78 16.32
CA ALA A 157 -2.69 -23.20 16.24
C ALA A 157 -1.59 -23.58 17.24
N LEU A 158 -0.50 -22.81 17.29
CA LEU A 158 0.61 -23.04 18.21
C LEU A 158 0.16 -22.90 19.68
N ARG A 159 -0.63 -21.87 19.99
CA ARG A 159 -1.14 -21.64 21.34
C ARG A 159 -1.96 -22.82 21.85
N ARG A 160 -2.86 -23.34 21.03
CA ARG A 160 -3.78 -24.42 21.40
C ARG A 160 -3.09 -25.77 21.55
N THR A 161 -2.07 -26.05 20.77
CA THR A 161 -1.41 -27.36 20.74
C THR A 161 -0.21 -27.43 21.68
N VAL A 162 0.65 -26.40 21.66
CA VAL A 162 1.94 -26.43 22.40
C VAL A 162 2.03 -25.35 23.47
N GLY A 163 0.98 -24.57 23.69
CA GLY A 163 0.88 -23.61 24.79
C GLY A 163 1.76 -22.37 24.62
N THR A 164 2.24 -22.04 23.42
CA THR A 164 3.04 -20.83 23.19
C THR A 164 2.18 -19.58 23.33
N ASN A 165 2.80 -18.47 23.73
CA ASN A 165 2.11 -17.18 23.82
C ASN A 165 2.82 -16.14 22.94
N GLU A 166 2.52 -16.19 21.65
CA GLU A 166 3.12 -15.31 20.64
C GLU A 166 2.20 -14.13 20.27
N ARG A 167 1.28 -13.71 21.15
CA ARG A 167 0.36 -12.61 20.90
C ARG A 167 1.05 -11.24 20.67
N ASN A 168 2.30 -11.10 21.08
CA ASN A 168 3.12 -9.91 20.89
C ASN A 168 4.17 -10.10 19.78
N LEU A 169 3.98 -11.07 18.89
CA LEU A 169 4.90 -11.36 17.80
C LEU A 169 5.10 -10.15 16.88
N ILE A 170 4.01 -9.41 16.63
CA ILE A 170 4.02 -8.09 16.03
C ILE A 170 3.22 -7.14 16.92
N ASN A 171 3.25 -5.83 16.62
CA ASN A 171 2.36 -4.86 17.25
C ASN A 171 0.94 -4.96 16.67
N PHE A 172 0.14 -5.93 17.11
CA PHE A 172 -1.23 -6.14 16.62
C PHE A 172 -2.16 -4.93 16.82
N PRO A 173 -2.16 -4.23 17.97
CA PRO A 173 -2.88 -2.98 18.08
C PRO A 173 -2.42 -1.93 17.06
N GLY A 174 -1.11 -1.78 16.86
CA GLY A 174 -0.53 -0.86 15.90
C GLY A 174 -0.90 -1.20 14.45
N THR A 175 -0.79 -2.48 14.08
CA THR A 175 -1.14 -2.93 12.72
C THR A 175 -2.63 -2.76 12.41
N THR A 176 -3.50 -2.82 13.43
CA THR A 176 -4.92 -2.46 13.28
C THR A 176 -5.11 -0.96 13.04
N ARG A 177 -4.29 -0.09 13.67
CA ARG A 177 -4.30 1.37 13.39
C ARG A 177 -3.74 1.68 12.02
N PHE A 178 -2.78 0.91 11.54
CA PHE A 178 -2.33 1.00 10.14
C PHE A 178 -3.50 0.73 9.19
N ALA A 179 -4.25 -0.35 9.36
CA ALA A 179 -5.43 -0.65 8.55
C ALA A 179 -6.49 0.47 8.63
N LEU A 180 -6.76 0.98 9.84
CA LEU A 180 -7.65 2.12 10.02
C LEU A 180 -7.16 3.35 9.26
N GLY A 181 -5.87 3.64 9.31
CA GLY A 181 -5.24 4.72 8.55
C GLY A 181 -5.43 4.59 7.05
N MET A 182 -5.36 3.36 6.52
CA MET A 182 -5.54 3.10 5.09
C MET A 182 -7.01 3.13 4.63
N SER A 183 -7.99 3.13 5.53
CA SER A 183 -9.40 3.23 5.16
C SER A 183 -9.72 4.58 4.51
N MET A 184 -10.45 4.56 3.41
CA MET A 184 -10.81 5.74 2.63
C MET A 184 -12.23 5.62 2.06
N PRO A 185 -13.28 5.46 2.91
CA PRO A 185 -14.63 5.20 2.45
C PRO A 185 -15.13 6.33 1.54
N ALA A 186 -15.68 5.95 0.38
CA ALA A 186 -16.23 6.85 -0.63
C ALA A 186 -17.69 6.52 -0.91
N THR A 187 -18.39 7.39 -1.66
CA THR A 187 -19.79 7.18 -2.03
C THR A 187 -19.90 5.94 -2.92
N GLY A 188 -20.70 4.97 -2.48
CA GLY A 188 -20.86 3.68 -3.17
C GLY A 188 -19.73 2.67 -2.96
N HIS A 189 -18.64 3.05 -2.28
CA HIS A 189 -17.46 2.22 -2.04
C HIS A 189 -16.97 2.40 -0.60
N LEU A 190 -17.64 1.76 0.36
CA LEU A 190 -17.32 1.89 1.77
C LEU A 190 -16.03 1.17 2.17
N ASP A 191 -15.63 0.15 1.40
CA ASP A 191 -14.39 -0.61 1.54
C ASP A 191 -13.21 -0.01 0.78
N ASP A 192 -13.35 1.20 0.27
CA ASP A 192 -12.28 1.92 -0.41
C ASP A 192 -11.08 2.19 0.51
N CYS A 193 -9.89 2.18 -0.07
CA CYS A 193 -8.66 2.31 0.68
C CYS A 193 -7.63 3.22 -0.01
N VAL A 194 -6.62 3.60 0.74
CA VAL A 194 -5.37 4.14 0.21
C VAL A 194 -4.67 3.00 -0.53
N ASN A 195 -4.77 3.00 -1.85
CA ASN A 195 -4.41 1.87 -2.70
C ASN A 195 -2.99 1.94 -3.28
N PHE A 196 -2.00 2.27 -2.47
CA PHE A 196 -0.62 2.16 -2.89
C PHE A 196 -0.26 0.71 -3.21
N GLY A 197 0.44 0.50 -4.34
CA GLY A 197 0.76 -0.83 -4.86
C GLY A 197 -0.46 -1.59 -5.37
N ASP A 198 -0.44 -2.91 -5.28
CA ASP A 198 -1.50 -3.83 -5.76
C ASP A 198 -2.69 -3.90 -4.79
N ALA A 199 -3.19 -2.77 -4.30
CA ALA A 199 -4.35 -2.71 -3.43
C ALA A 199 -5.59 -2.21 -4.20
N TRP A 200 -6.69 -2.95 -4.10
CA TRP A 200 -7.97 -2.61 -4.76
C TRP A 200 -9.06 -2.26 -3.77
N TYR A 201 -8.96 -2.79 -2.56
CA TYR A 201 -9.91 -2.63 -1.47
C TYR A 201 -9.21 -2.92 -0.12
N MET A 202 -9.89 -2.66 0.98
CA MET A 202 -9.35 -2.86 2.33
C MET A 202 -8.86 -4.28 2.64
N GLY A 203 -9.30 -5.29 1.89
CA GLY A 203 -9.03 -6.68 2.22
C GLY A 203 -9.81 -7.17 3.44
N ASP A 204 -9.46 -8.37 3.95
CA ASP A 204 -10.10 -8.95 5.14
C ASP A 204 -9.51 -8.32 6.42
N VAL A 205 -10.35 -7.64 7.17
CA VAL A 205 -9.98 -6.99 8.44
C VAL A 205 -10.30 -7.84 9.68
N SER A 206 -10.60 -9.12 9.51
CA SER A 206 -10.98 -10.03 10.62
C SER A 206 -9.94 -10.13 11.74
N VAL A 207 -8.65 -9.94 11.39
CA VAL A 207 -7.56 -9.88 12.39
C VAL A 207 -7.77 -8.77 13.42
N ALA A 208 -8.50 -7.72 13.08
CA ALA A 208 -8.83 -6.67 14.04
C ALA A 208 -9.77 -7.18 15.16
N LEU A 209 -10.68 -8.11 14.86
CA LEU A 209 -11.51 -8.74 15.88
C LEU A 209 -10.70 -9.65 16.81
N TRP A 210 -9.74 -10.39 16.27
CA TRP A 210 -8.79 -11.13 17.09
C TRP A 210 -7.99 -10.19 18.00
N THR A 211 -7.49 -9.09 17.45
CA THR A 211 -6.77 -8.06 18.22
C THR A 211 -7.65 -7.47 19.33
N ALA A 212 -8.90 -7.15 19.01
CA ALA A 212 -9.87 -6.66 19.97
C ALA A 212 -10.05 -7.63 21.14
N ARG A 213 -10.20 -8.91 20.85
CA ARG A 213 -10.36 -9.97 21.86
C ARG A 213 -9.14 -10.11 22.76
N GLU A 214 -7.94 -10.23 22.16
CA GLU A 214 -6.69 -10.49 22.88
C GLU A 214 -6.19 -9.30 23.69
N PHE A 215 -6.39 -8.08 23.19
CA PHE A 215 -5.88 -6.85 23.81
C PHE A 215 -6.98 -6.02 24.48
N LYS A 216 -8.26 -6.47 24.42
CA LYS A 216 -9.42 -5.70 24.89
C LYS A 216 -9.47 -4.30 24.28
N ASP A 217 -9.22 -4.23 22.99
CA ASP A 217 -9.04 -2.99 22.23
C ASP A 217 -10.36 -2.56 21.52
N PRO A 218 -11.02 -1.48 22.01
CA PRO A 218 -12.27 -1.01 21.43
C PRO A 218 -12.11 -0.39 20.03
N ILE A 219 -10.92 0.13 19.68
CA ILE A 219 -10.64 0.65 18.34
C ILE A 219 -10.48 -0.51 17.36
N ALA A 220 -9.76 -1.56 17.75
CA ALA A 220 -9.66 -2.77 16.94
C ALA A 220 -11.05 -3.41 16.70
N GLN A 221 -11.92 -3.41 17.70
CA GLN A 221 -13.30 -3.86 17.54
C GLN A 221 -14.07 -3.01 16.51
N TYR A 222 -13.89 -1.68 16.55
CA TYR A 222 -14.46 -0.78 15.56
C TYR A 222 -13.96 -1.10 14.14
N VAL A 223 -12.65 -1.28 13.97
CA VAL A 223 -12.06 -1.63 12.67
C VAL A 223 -12.66 -2.93 12.13
N GLY A 224 -12.71 -3.98 12.94
CA GLY A 224 -13.24 -5.27 12.51
C GLY A 224 -14.75 -5.29 12.20
N LEU A 225 -15.52 -4.32 12.71
CA LEU A 225 -16.96 -4.25 12.49
C LEU A 225 -17.40 -3.19 11.48
N SER A 226 -16.57 -2.18 11.23
CA SER A 226 -17.00 -0.96 10.51
C SER A 226 -16.06 -0.56 9.36
N VAL A 227 -14.90 -1.21 9.23
CA VAL A 227 -13.92 -0.90 8.19
C VAL A 227 -13.76 -2.12 7.29
N GLY A 228 -13.96 -1.93 5.97
CA GLY A 228 -13.89 -3.02 5.00
C GLY A 228 -15.08 -3.99 5.06
N GLU A 229 -14.93 -5.11 4.38
CA GLU A 229 -15.94 -6.16 4.31
C GLU A 229 -15.51 -7.43 5.06
N ILE A 230 -16.49 -8.17 5.58
CA ILE A 230 -16.25 -9.51 6.13
C ILE A 230 -16.22 -10.49 4.96
N ARG A 231 -15.05 -11.05 4.69
CA ARG A 231 -14.82 -11.95 3.54
C ARG A 231 -14.45 -13.39 3.96
N SER A 232 -14.39 -13.66 5.27
CA SER A 232 -14.00 -14.97 5.80
C SER A 232 -14.90 -15.41 6.95
N HIS A 233 -14.68 -16.62 7.44
CA HIS A 233 -15.38 -17.17 8.61
C HIS A 233 -14.74 -16.75 9.95
N TYR A 234 -13.55 -16.17 9.92
CA TYR A 234 -12.82 -15.84 11.14
C TYR A 234 -13.50 -14.84 12.07
N PRO A 235 -14.32 -13.87 11.59
CA PRO A 235 -15.10 -13.02 12.46
C PRO A 235 -15.99 -13.79 13.45
N PHE A 236 -16.56 -14.92 13.05
CA PHE A 236 -17.37 -15.76 13.95
C PHE A 236 -16.55 -16.42 15.07
N VAL A 237 -15.25 -16.68 14.80
CA VAL A 237 -14.34 -17.33 15.74
C VAL A 237 -13.66 -16.31 16.64
N TRP A 238 -13.40 -15.10 16.13
CA TRP A 238 -12.57 -14.10 16.82
C TRP A 238 -13.37 -12.99 17.50
N TYR A 239 -14.61 -12.77 17.11
CA TYR A 239 -15.45 -11.74 17.71
C TYR A 239 -15.69 -11.98 19.21
N ASP A 240 -15.44 -10.92 20.01
CA ASP A 240 -15.75 -10.91 21.43
C ASP A 240 -16.79 -9.82 21.73
N PRO A 241 -18.05 -10.18 22.03
CA PRO A 241 -19.11 -9.22 22.29
C PRO A 241 -18.92 -8.41 23.58
N SER A 242 -18.01 -8.82 24.46
CA SER A 242 -17.68 -8.09 25.68
C SER A 242 -16.85 -6.82 25.39
N VAL A 243 -16.12 -6.78 24.29
CA VAL A 243 -15.38 -5.61 23.84
C VAL A 243 -16.34 -4.70 23.08
N LYS A 244 -16.60 -3.51 23.59
CA LYS A 244 -17.47 -2.54 22.91
C LYS A 244 -16.67 -1.72 21.91
N ALA A 245 -17.13 -1.68 20.66
CA ALA A 245 -16.51 -0.84 19.64
C ALA A 245 -16.55 0.64 20.02
N LYS A 246 -15.46 1.34 19.79
CA LYS A 246 -15.35 2.79 20.01
C LYS A 246 -14.90 3.46 18.72
N THR A 247 -15.65 4.46 18.26
CA THR A 247 -15.25 5.29 17.13
C THR A 247 -13.90 5.96 17.40
N PRO A 248 -12.94 5.89 16.46
CA PRO A 248 -11.63 6.52 16.64
C PRO A 248 -11.73 8.03 16.74
N GLY A 249 -10.96 8.63 17.63
CA GLY A 249 -10.91 10.07 17.84
C GLY A 249 -9.96 10.80 16.88
N PRO A 250 -9.93 12.16 16.99
CA PRO A 250 -9.08 13.00 16.13
C PRO A 250 -7.57 12.76 16.29
N GLU A 251 -7.15 12.15 17.38
CA GLU A 251 -5.75 11.78 17.65
C GLU A 251 -5.20 10.79 16.62
N LEU A 252 -6.09 10.04 15.95
CA LEU A 252 -5.76 9.07 14.90
C LEU A 252 -5.97 9.61 13.48
N PHE A 253 -6.30 10.89 13.30
CA PHE A 253 -6.52 11.46 11.97
C PHE A 253 -5.25 11.59 11.13
N ASN A 254 -4.09 11.64 11.77
CA ASN A 254 -2.81 11.84 11.07
C ASN A 254 -1.81 10.80 11.55
N ALA A 255 -1.20 10.11 10.61
CA ALA A 255 -0.15 9.14 10.88
C ALA A 255 0.99 9.31 9.87
N ARG A 256 2.23 9.20 10.35
CA ARG A 256 3.38 8.77 9.60
C ARG A 256 3.74 7.37 10.13
N PHE A 257 3.79 6.41 9.25
CA PHE A 257 4.13 5.03 9.56
C PHE A 257 5.62 4.76 9.38
N ASP A 258 6.12 3.71 10.03
CA ASP A 258 7.55 3.33 9.96
C ASP A 258 8.02 2.96 8.55
N ASN A 259 7.09 2.55 7.68
CA ASN A 259 7.35 2.35 6.24
C ASN A 259 7.37 3.66 5.43
N ASP A 260 7.44 4.80 6.10
CA ASP A 260 7.43 6.14 5.49
C ASP A 260 6.19 6.44 4.61
N TRP A 261 5.05 5.87 4.95
CA TRP A 261 3.76 6.28 4.41
C TRP A 261 3.11 7.28 5.34
N VAL A 262 2.48 8.28 4.76
CA VAL A 262 1.77 9.32 5.52
C VAL A 262 0.31 9.34 5.12
N VAL A 263 -0.58 9.39 6.11
CA VAL A 263 -2.01 9.62 5.90
C VAL A 263 -2.48 10.74 6.81
N ALA A 264 -3.31 11.62 6.26
CA ALA A 264 -3.98 12.66 7.02
C ALA A 264 -5.44 12.78 6.57
N ARG A 265 -6.33 13.11 7.51
CA ARG A 265 -7.77 13.19 7.24
C ARG A 265 -8.45 14.27 8.05
N SER A 266 -9.65 14.65 7.62
CA SER A 266 -10.54 15.55 8.36
C SER A 266 -11.51 14.81 9.29
N GLY A 267 -11.79 13.54 9.00
CA GLY A 267 -12.67 12.66 9.77
C GLY A 267 -12.72 11.26 9.20
N TRP A 268 -13.67 10.43 9.68
CA TRP A 268 -13.82 9.01 9.30
C TRP A 268 -14.99 8.75 8.34
N GLY A 269 -15.78 9.76 8.02
CA GLY A 269 -16.98 9.61 7.20
C GLY A 269 -16.70 9.64 5.70
N VAL A 270 -17.70 9.20 4.93
CA VAL A 270 -17.66 9.22 3.46
C VAL A 270 -17.38 10.62 2.90
N MET A 271 -17.94 11.66 3.52
CA MET A 271 -17.77 13.04 3.07
C MET A 271 -16.46 13.69 3.53
N ASP A 272 -15.77 13.08 4.50
CA ASP A 272 -14.51 13.58 5.01
C ASP A 272 -13.36 13.41 4.01
N SER A 273 -12.37 14.27 4.12
CA SER A 273 -11.20 14.23 3.25
C SER A 273 -10.12 13.29 3.81
N VAL A 274 -9.46 12.59 2.90
CA VAL A 274 -8.29 11.75 3.18
C VAL A 274 -7.23 12.08 2.13
N VAL A 275 -6.03 12.38 2.59
CA VAL A 275 -4.84 12.48 1.76
C VAL A 275 -3.81 11.47 2.24
N ALA A 276 -3.17 10.80 1.31
CA ALA A 276 -2.06 9.92 1.59
C ALA A 276 -0.89 10.21 0.65
N MET A 277 0.34 10.06 1.16
CA MET A 277 1.58 10.19 0.39
C MET A 277 2.45 8.96 0.64
N ARG A 278 2.92 8.35 -0.43
CA ARG A 278 3.85 7.24 -0.36
C ARG A 278 5.29 7.72 -0.47
N SER A 279 6.12 7.27 0.46
CA SER A 279 7.57 7.30 0.43
C SER A 279 8.08 5.88 0.73
N GLY A 280 9.22 5.71 1.36
CA GLY A 280 9.67 4.41 1.87
C GLY A 280 10.46 3.57 0.88
N GLY A 281 10.80 2.37 1.35
CA GLY A 281 11.66 1.40 0.70
C GLY A 281 10.95 0.47 -0.28
N PRO A 282 11.71 -0.48 -0.85
CA PRO A 282 11.18 -1.49 -1.76
C PRO A 282 10.32 -2.52 -1.04
N ALA A 283 9.27 -2.99 -1.71
CA ALA A 283 8.41 -4.08 -1.26
C ALA A 283 7.98 -4.93 -2.44
N ASN A 284 7.48 -6.15 -2.18
CA ASN A 284 6.74 -6.88 -3.21
C ASN A 284 5.36 -6.22 -3.42
N HIS A 285 4.72 -6.47 -4.55
CA HIS A 285 3.43 -5.88 -4.91
C HIS A 285 3.43 -4.35 -4.97
N GLU A 286 4.58 -3.73 -5.09
CA GLU A 286 4.70 -2.29 -5.20
C GLU A 286 4.57 -1.78 -6.64
N HIS A 287 4.34 -0.48 -6.75
CA HIS A 287 4.43 0.28 -7.99
C HIS A 287 5.62 1.26 -7.91
N ALA A 288 5.97 1.85 -9.04
CA ALA A 288 6.97 2.90 -9.10
C ALA A 288 6.32 4.26 -8.74
N ASP A 289 5.83 4.38 -7.52
CA ASP A 289 4.92 5.43 -7.03
C ASP A 289 5.50 6.25 -5.86
N ARG A 290 6.84 6.34 -5.74
CA ARG A 290 7.50 7.19 -4.72
C ARG A 290 7.09 8.65 -4.93
N ASN A 291 6.71 9.30 -3.84
CA ASN A 291 6.11 10.63 -3.79
C ASN A 291 4.72 10.74 -4.46
N SER A 292 4.05 9.62 -4.80
CA SER A 292 2.66 9.64 -5.22
C SER A 292 1.73 10.10 -4.10
N VAL A 293 0.65 10.76 -4.48
CA VAL A 293 -0.37 11.27 -3.58
C VAL A 293 -1.75 10.83 -4.03
N ILE A 294 -2.48 10.23 -3.11
CA ILE A 294 -3.90 9.91 -3.24
C ILE A 294 -4.70 10.94 -2.45
N PHE A 295 -5.80 11.40 -3.00
CA PHE A 295 -6.69 12.36 -2.34
C PHE A 295 -8.15 12.07 -2.61
N LYS A 296 -8.93 12.02 -1.55
CA LYS A 296 -10.39 11.90 -1.55
C LYS A 296 -10.99 13.07 -0.76
N ALA A 297 -12.08 13.63 -1.25
CA ALA A 297 -12.89 14.62 -0.53
C ALA A 297 -14.35 14.58 -1.00
N TYR A 298 -15.28 14.94 -0.12
CA TYR A 298 -16.71 15.07 -0.44
C TYR A 298 -17.34 13.84 -1.12
N GLY A 299 -16.89 12.65 -0.70
CA GLY A 299 -17.43 11.38 -1.19
C GLY A 299 -16.77 10.83 -2.45
N ASP A 300 -15.85 11.56 -3.09
CA ASP A 300 -15.17 11.10 -4.31
C ASP A 300 -13.66 11.06 -4.20
N ARG A 301 -13.03 10.08 -4.86
CA ARG A 301 -11.60 10.08 -5.16
C ARG A 301 -11.32 11.13 -6.23
N LEU A 302 -10.40 12.04 -5.95
CA LEU A 302 -9.98 13.13 -6.83
C LEU A 302 -8.61 12.87 -7.43
N LEU A 303 -7.64 12.44 -6.60
CA LEU A 303 -6.35 11.92 -7.03
C LEU A 303 -6.25 10.45 -6.64
N HIS A 304 -5.74 9.62 -7.55
CA HIS A 304 -5.86 8.18 -7.48
C HIS A 304 -4.63 7.49 -8.04
N ASP A 305 -4.34 6.30 -7.53
CA ASP A 305 -3.45 5.34 -8.18
C ASP A 305 -4.29 4.32 -8.95
N PRO A 306 -3.99 4.03 -10.23
CA PRO A 306 -4.78 3.11 -11.05
C PRO A 306 -4.85 1.71 -10.47
N LEU A 307 -6.02 1.07 -10.64
CA LEU A 307 -6.25 -0.31 -10.25
C LEU A 307 -5.83 -1.29 -11.38
N HIS A 308 -5.73 -2.56 -11.03
CA HIS A 308 -5.58 -3.67 -11.99
C HIS A 308 -4.30 -3.63 -12.84
N ALA A 309 -3.19 -3.16 -12.27
CA ALA A 309 -1.89 -3.26 -12.93
C ALA A 309 -1.50 -4.72 -13.22
N ALA A 310 -0.91 -4.97 -14.40
CA ALA A 310 -0.48 -6.31 -14.80
C ALA A 310 0.69 -6.82 -13.94
N TYR A 311 0.74 -8.13 -13.75
CA TYR A 311 1.93 -8.80 -13.22
C TYR A 311 2.99 -9.03 -14.29
N PRO A 312 2.65 -9.57 -15.48
CA PRO A 312 3.62 -9.74 -16.55
C PRO A 312 3.92 -8.38 -17.22
N TYR A 313 5.21 -8.07 -17.35
CA TYR A 313 5.66 -6.87 -18.07
C TYR A 313 5.31 -6.89 -19.57
N THR A 314 4.97 -8.05 -20.11
CA THR A 314 4.53 -8.22 -21.50
C THR A 314 3.12 -7.72 -21.76
N GLU A 315 2.34 -7.51 -20.72
CA GLU A 315 0.96 -7.01 -20.82
C GLU A 315 0.93 -5.48 -20.97
N PRO A 316 0.11 -4.93 -21.88
CA PRO A 316 0.06 -3.49 -22.11
C PRO A 316 -0.26 -2.66 -20.86
N HIS A 317 -1.06 -3.19 -19.93
CA HIS A 317 -1.43 -2.52 -18.68
C HIS A 317 -0.38 -2.68 -17.56
N TRP A 318 0.82 -3.22 -17.86
CA TRP A 318 1.99 -3.10 -17.00
C TRP A 318 2.35 -1.64 -16.70
N ILE A 319 2.07 -0.72 -17.65
CA ILE A 319 2.28 0.72 -17.45
C ILE A 319 1.60 1.26 -16.18
N LEU A 320 0.53 0.62 -15.70
CA LEU A 320 -0.15 1.03 -14.47
C LEU A 320 0.71 0.85 -13.20
N ARG A 321 1.84 0.14 -13.30
CA ARG A 321 2.86 0.06 -12.24
C ARG A 321 3.92 1.14 -12.33
N LEU A 322 4.00 1.82 -13.45
CA LEU A 322 5.07 2.77 -13.73
C LEU A 322 4.72 4.16 -13.19
N THR A 323 5.72 4.98 -12.94
CA THR A 323 5.56 6.33 -12.37
C THR A 323 4.63 7.22 -13.21
N GLU A 324 4.55 6.99 -14.53
CA GLU A 324 3.64 7.74 -15.39
C GLU A 324 2.15 7.55 -15.08
N SER A 325 1.80 6.53 -14.33
CA SER A 325 0.41 6.24 -13.91
C SER A 325 0.04 6.83 -12.56
N HIS A 326 0.96 7.47 -11.89
CA HIS A 326 0.79 7.95 -10.52
C HIS A 326 0.82 9.48 -10.44
N THR A 327 0.32 10.03 -9.34
CA THR A 327 0.44 11.46 -9.04
C THR A 327 1.87 11.76 -8.59
N ALA A 328 2.81 11.70 -9.51
CA ALA A 328 4.25 11.74 -9.28
C ALA A 328 4.98 12.56 -10.36
N VAL A 329 6.29 12.65 -10.23
CA VAL A 329 7.19 13.41 -11.14
C VAL A 329 7.76 12.49 -12.20
N LEU A 330 7.87 12.98 -13.44
CA LEU A 330 8.68 12.39 -14.50
C LEU A 330 9.80 13.36 -14.89
N ILE A 331 10.94 12.82 -15.26
CA ILE A 331 12.11 13.58 -15.75
C ILE A 331 12.40 13.08 -17.18
N ASN A 332 12.30 13.98 -18.16
CA ASN A 332 12.38 13.62 -19.58
C ASN A 332 11.42 12.49 -19.98
N GLY A 333 10.21 12.50 -19.41
CA GLY A 333 9.17 11.50 -19.65
C GLY A 333 9.39 10.14 -18.98
N LYS A 334 10.39 10.00 -18.11
CA LYS A 334 10.73 8.76 -17.40
C LYS A 334 10.55 8.93 -15.90
N GLY A 335 10.00 7.91 -15.25
CA GLY A 335 9.89 7.83 -13.80
C GLY A 335 11.12 7.19 -13.15
N HIS A 336 10.90 6.65 -11.97
CA HIS A 336 11.93 5.96 -11.18
C HIS A 336 11.83 4.42 -11.28
N GLN A 337 11.13 3.90 -12.27
CA GLN A 337 11.04 2.45 -12.50
C GLN A 337 12.43 1.87 -12.76
N TYR A 338 12.85 0.96 -11.90
CA TYR A 338 14.17 0.34 -11.99
C TYR A 338 14.11 -1.05 -12.62
N HIS A 339 13.18 -1.90 -12.22
CA HIS A 339 13.02 -3.24 -12.80
C HIS A 339 12.04 -3.24 -13.97
N ASP A 340 12.17 -4.22 -14.85
CA ASP A 340 11.36 -4.34 -16.06
C ASP A 340 10.34 -5.49 -16.01
N GLY A 341 10.20 -6.13 -14.85
CA GLY A 341 9.31 -7.27 -14.64
C GLY A 341 9.91 -8.63 -14.97
N HIS A 342 11.10 -8.70 -15.54
CA HIS A 342 11.76 -9.96 -15.86
C HIS A 342 12.09 -10.83 -14.65
N GLU A 343 12.15 -10.24 -13.49
CA GLU A 343 12.50 -10.90 -12.23
C GLU A 343 11.33 -11.69 -11.64
N GLY A 344 10.16 -11.67 -12.29
CA GLY A 344 8.95 -12.36 -11.83
C GLY A 344 8.40 -11.82 -10.49
N THR A 345 8.77 -10.63 -10.13
CA THR A 345 8.38 -9.94 -8.90
C THR A 345 8.07 -8.48 -9.22
N ASN A 346 7.28 -7.87 -8.36
CA ASN A 346 6.92 -6.45 -8.47
C ASN A 346 7.79 -5.56 -7.57
N ALA A 347 8.77 -6.15 -6.88
CA ALA A 347 9.69 -5.40 -6.05
C ALA A 347 10.65 -4.56 -6.92
N SER A 348 10.93 -3.34 -6.47
CA SER A 348 11.98 -2.49 -7.03
C SER A 348 13.07 -2.24 -5.98
N TRP A 349 14.13 -1.55 -6.37
CA TRP A 349 15.17 -1.09 -5.45
C TRP A 349 15.01 0.40 -5.12
N ALA A 350 13.93 1.00 -5.57
CA ALA A 350 13.67 2.42 -5.37
C ALA A 350 13.41 2.72 -3.90
N GLU A 351 14.04 3.75 -3.39
CA GLU A 351 13.89 4.23 -2.02
C GLU A 351 13.57 5.72 -2.01
N ALA A 352 12.68 6.11 -1.11
CA ALA A 352 12.38 7.49 -0.77
C ALA A 352 12.23 7.62 0.74
N GLN A 353 12.38 8.82 1.28
CA GLN A 353 12.36 9.05 2.72
C GLN A 353 11.59 10.31 3.09
N ILE A 354 10.76 10.23 4.12
CA ILE A 354 10.15 11.41 4.72
C ILE A 354 11.20 12.18 5.50
N LYS A 355 11.58 13.34 5.02
CA LYS A 355 12.56 14.25 5.65
C LYS A 355 11.93 15.23 6.63
N LYS A 356 10.64 15.54 6.46
CA LYS A 356 9.89 16.41 7.36
C LYS A 356 8.46 15.90 7.51
N TYR A 357 7.99 15.82 8.72
CA TYR A 357 6.60 15.56 9.06
C TYR A 357 6.20 16.46 10.23
N ASP A 358 5.32 17.40 9.99
CA ASP A 358 4.74 18.28 10.99
C ASP A 358 3.23 18.17 10.96
N LYS A 359 2.62 17.84 12.10
CA LYS A 359 1.17 17.70 12.25
C LYS A 359 0.63 18.68 13.26
N GLN A 360 -0.32 19.47 12.83
CA GLN A 360 -1.08 20.39 13.65
C GLN A 360 -2.57 20.03 13.60
N LYS A 361 -3.38 20.67 14.41
CA LYS A 361 -4.83 20.41 14.45
C LYS A 361 -5.49 20.64 13.09
N ASN A 362 -5.14 21.73 12.41
CA ASN A 362 -5.75 22.19 11.16
C ASN A 362 -4.94 21.89 9.90
N HIS A 363 -3.68 21.43 10.01
CA HIS A 363 -2.87 21.10 8.85
C HIS A 363 -1.83 20.01 9.13
N VAL A 364 -1.33 19.43 8.02
CA VAL A 364 -0.18 18.52 8.01
C VAL A 364 0.78 18.98 6.93
N VAL A 365 2.07 18.99 7.23
CA VAL A 365 3.15 19.27 6.28
C VAL A 365 4.06 18.05 6.18
N VAL A 366 4.28 17.59 4.97
CA VAL A 366 5.16 16.44 4.70
C VAL A 366 6.16 16.85 3.62
N THR A 367 7.43 16.54 3.81
CA THR A 367 8.42 16.61 2.72
C THR A 367 9.09 15.27 2.56
N SER A 368 9.02 14.72 1.37
CA SER A 368 9.67 13.46 0.98
C SER A 368 10.76 13.71 -0.04
N ASP A 369 11.86 12.98 0.12
CA ASP A 369 13.02 12.91 -0.77
C ASP A 369 12.99 11.59 -1.53
N ALA A 370 12.76 11.62 -2.83
CA ALA A 370 12.83 10.48 -3.73
C ALA A 370 14.06 10.49 -4.64
N SER A 371 15.05 11.32 -4.35
CA SER A 371 16.24 11.52 -5.19
C SER A 371 16.95 10.22 -5.51
N GLU A 372 17.04 9.30 -4.53
CA GLU A 372 17.69 8.01 -4.69
C GLU A 372 16.94 7.13 -5.70
N ALA A 373 15.62 7.07 -5.61
CA ALA A 373 14.78 6.32 -6.54
C ALA A 373 15.02 6.76 -8.00
N TYR A 374 15.04 8.05 -8.25
CA TYR A 374 15.28 8.58 -9.61
C TYR A 374 16.71 8.39 -10.09
N ARG A 375 17.71 8.42 -9.19
CA ARG A 375 19.12 8.16 -9.55
C ARG A 375 19.36 6.73 -10.05
N LEU A 376 18.53 5.77 -9.67
CA LEU A 376 18.61 4.41 -10.21
C LEU A 376 18.39 4.36 -11.74
N VAL A 377 17.60 5.30 -12.27
CA VAL A 377 17.28 5.40 -13.71
C VAL A 377 18.12 6.46 -14.42
N ASN A 378 18.41 7.56 -13.74
CA ASN A 378 19.15 8.70 -14.28
C ASN A 378 20.14 9.25 -13.26
N SER A 379 21.42 8.90 -13.40
CA SER A 379 22.50 9.30 -12.48
C SER A 379 22.76 10.82 -12.43
N ASP A 380 22.25 11.58 -13.41
CA ASP A 380 22.33 13.05 -13.44
C ASP A 380 21.33 13.74 -12.50
N VAL A 381 20.40 13.00 -11.94
CA VAL A 381 19.47 13.53 -10.93
C VAL A 381 20.22 13.83 -9.64
N GLU A 382 20.16 15.08 -9.20
CA GLU A 382 20.70 15.52 -7.91
C GLU A 382 19.64 15.47 -6.81
N ALA A 383 18.44 16.01 -7.09
CA ALA A 383 17.38 16.12 -6.10
C ALA A 383 15.99 15.93 -6.73
N VAL A 384 15.13 15.19 -6.06
CA VAL A 384 13.68 15.11 -6.31
C VAL A 384 12.95 15.13 -4.98
N TYR A 385 12.41 16.30 -4.63
CA TYR A 385 11.67 16.51 -3.39
C TYR A 385 10.23 16.89 -3.70
N ARG A 386 9.30 16.34 -2.95
CA ARG A 386 7.91 16.79 -2.91
C ARG A 386 7.56 17.22 -1.49
N THR A 387 7.07 18.44 -1.36
CA THR A 387 6.42 18.91 -0.14
C THR A 387 4.91 18.96 -0.36
N LEU A 388 4.18 18.28 0.52
CA LEU A 388 2.73 18.29 0.55
C LEU A 388 2.26 19.03 1.80
N ILE A 389 1.35 19.99 1.64
CA ILE A 389 0.66 20.65 2.74
C ILE A 389 -0.82 20.34 2.59
N PHE A 390 -1.40 19.71 3.60
CA PHE A 390 -2.84 19.53 3.70
C PHE A 390 -3.41 20.46 4.75
N LEU A 391 -4.04 21.55 4.32
CA LEU A 391 -4.84 22.41 5.17
C LEU A 391 -6.27 21.88 5.18
N LYS A 392 -6.67 21.33 6.30
CA LYS A 392 -7.95 20.64 6.45
C LYS A 392 -9.13 21.58 6.36
N PRO A 393 -10.25 21.16 5.76
CA PRO A 393 -10.47 19.80 5.23
C PRO A 393 -10.13 19.62 3.75
N ASP A 394 -9.82 20.67 2.98
CA ASP A 394 -10.01 20.63 1.53
C ASP A 394 -9.01 21.46 0.70
N VAL A 395 -7.92 21.93 1.31
CA VAL A 395 -6.85 22.61 0.55
C VAL A 395 -5.58 21.76 0.57
N LEU A 396 -5.05 21.44 -0.63
CA LEU A 396 -3.77 20.78 -0.81
C LEU A 396 -2.79 21.69 -1.53
N VAL A 397 -1.55 21.69 -1.08
CA VAL A 397 -0.44 22.37 -1.75
C VAL A 397 0.65 21.37 -2.05
N PHE A 398 1.02 21.24 -3.31
CA PHE A 398 2.18 20.50 -3.76
C PHE A 398 3.28 21.48 -4.09
N PHE A 399 4.48 21.25 -3.57
CA PHE A 399 5.67 21.98 -3.94
C PHE A 399 6.74 20.97 -4.36
N ASP A 400 6.93 20.87 -5.68
CA ASP A 400 7.85 19.93 -6.30
C ASP A 400 9.17 20.63 -6.65
N ARG A 401 10.27 20.05 -6.20
CA ARG A 401 11.62 20.46 -6.55
C ARG A 401 12.34 19.34 -7.28
N VAL A 402 12.87 19.64 -8.46
CA VAL A 402 13.77 18.75 -9.19
C VAL A 402 15.03 19.51 -9.53
N ARG A 403 16.20 18.91 -9.27
CA ARG A 403 17.50 19.46 -9.63
C ARG A 403 18.36 18.42 -10.32
N MET A 404 18.98 18.83 -11.43
CA MET A 404 19.93 18.06 -12.22
C MET A 404 21.36 18.54 -11.95
N LYS A 405 22.32 17.63 -12.01
CA LYS A 405 23.74 17.94 -11.80
C LYS A 405 24.31 18.71 -12.99
N ASP A 406 24.24 18.12 -14.17
CA ASP A 406 25.01 18.59 -15.33
C ASP A 406 24.14 19.05 -16.49
N SER A 407 23.06 18.32 -16.81
CA SER A 407 22.21 18.60 -17.98
C SER A 407 20.92 19.34 -17.61
N ASN A 408 20.34 20.01 -18.61
CA ASN A 408 18.95 20.46 -18.50
C ASN A 408 18.01 19.29 -18.73
N ALA A 409 16.87 19.29 -18.06
CA ALA A 409 15.82 18.30 -18.24
C ALA A 409 14.45 18.96 -18.39
N ASP A 410 13.49 18.22 -18.95
CA ASP A 410 12.08 18.52 -18.84
C ASP A 410 11.52 17.81 -17.62
N VAL A 411 10.69 18.47 -16.86
CA VAL A 411 10.00 17.89 -15.70
C VAL A 411 8.51 17.90 -15.95
N GLN A 412 7.87 16.74 -15.80
CA GLN A 412 6.44 16.58 -15.87
C GLN A 412 5.91 16.15 -14.50
N ILE A 413 4.91 16.87 -14.01
CA ILE A 413 4.21 16.52 -12.77
C ILE A 413 2.82 16.03 -13.17
N ARG A 414 2.47 14.80 -12.81
CA ARG A 414 1.18 14.21 -13.13
C ARG A 414 0.22 14.26 -11.95
N PHE A 415 -1.06 14.41 -12.29
CA PHE A 415 -2.19 14.34 -11.37
C PHE A 415 -3.19 13.38 -11.98
N GLN A 416 -3.25 12.17 -11.43
CA GLN A 416 -4.05 11.08 -11.96
C GLN A 416 -5.49 11.17 -11.43
N GLY A 417 -6.47 11.28 -12.33
CA GLY A 417 -7.89 11.32 -11.98
C GLY A 417 -8.50 9.93 -11.83
N TYR A 418 -9.36 9.73 -10.85
CA TYR A 418 -10.11 8.47 -10.70
C TYR A 418 -11.18 8.34 -11.79
N ASN A 419 -11.18 7.25 -12.55
CA ASN A 419 -12.11 7.05 -13.66
C ASN A 419 -12.60 5.59 -13.84
N GLU A 420 -12.49 4.75 -12.82
CA GLU A 420 -12.97 3.36 -12.91
C GLU A 420 -14.48 3.27 -13.18
N ASP A 421 -15.23 4.26 -12.73
CA ASP A 421 -16.68 4.41 -12.96
C ASP A 421 -17.01 5.25 -14.23
N LYS A 422 -16.01 5.63 -15.02
CA LYS A 422 -16.14 6.43 -16.26
C LYS A 422 -16.76 7.81 -16.08
N ASN A 423 -16.66 8.40 -14.89
CA ASN A 423 -17.27 9.69 -14.53
C ASN A 423 -16.24 10.78 -14.19
N CYS A 424 -15.01 10.69 -14.70
CA CYS A 424 -13.98 11.70 -14.52
C CYS A 424 -13.91 12.64 -15.74
N THR A 425 -13.93 13.93 -15.50
CA THR A 425 -13.68 14.94 -16.54
C THR A 425 -12.52 15.83 -16.11
N LEU A 426 -11.57 16.05 -17.04
CA LEU A 426 -10.40 16.90 -16.84
C LEU A 426 -10.49 18.13 -17.75
N GLN A 427 -10.08 19.27 -17.22
CA GLN A 427 -9.93 20.50 -17.99
C GLN A 427 -8.60 21.17 -17.64
N ALA A 428 -7.85 21.60 -18.65
CA ALA A 428 -6.61 22.35 -18.49
C ALA A 428 -6.79 23.78 -19.00
N GLY A 429 -6.40 24.76 -18.19
CA GLY A 429 -6.26 26.15 -18.54
C GLY A 429 -4.80 26.55 -18.71
N LYS A 430 -4.52 27.85 -18.82
CA LYS A 430 -3.14 28.36 -18.99
C LYS A 430 -2.29 28.17 -17.72
N ARG A 431 -2.87 28.37 -16.53
CA ARG A 431 -2.21 28.29 -15.22
C ARG A 431 -3.07 27.57 -14.18
N ASP A 432 -4.05 26.82 -14.64
CA ASP A 432 -4.96 26.08 -13.77
C ASP A 432 -5.44 24.80 -14.46
N PHE A 433 -6.00 23.92 -13.65
CA PHE A 433 -6.73 22.76 -14.13
C PHE A 433 -7.87 22.39 -13.18
N THR A 434 -8.79 21.58 -13.68
CA THR A 434 -9.91 21.06 -12.90
C THR A 434 -10.06 19.56 -13.12
N ILE A 435 -10.28 18.83 -12.05
CA ILE A 435 -10.70 17.42 -12.05
C ILE A 435 -12.13 17.41 -11.50
N THR A 436 -13.07 16.93 -12.30
CA THR A 436 -14.49 16.88 -11.93
C THR A 436 -14.94 15.45 -11.78
N ARG A 437 -15.60 15.18 -10.66
CA ARG A 437 -16.24 13.92 -10.30
C ARG A 437 -17.72 14.18 -9.96
N PRO A 438 -18.58 13.14 -9.86
CA PRO A 438 -20.02 13.34 -9.59
C PRO A 438 -20.33 14.15 -8.34
N ASN A 439 -19.61 13.93 -7.22
CA ASN A 439 -19.89 14.57 -5.94
C ASN A 439 -18.90 15.69 -5.61
N ALA A 440 -17.70 15.67 -6.21
CA ALA A 440 -16.62 16.58 -5.87
C ALA A 440 -15.89 17.12 -7.10
N THR A 441 -15.30 18.30 -6.93
CA THR A 441 -14.37 18.89 -7.89
C THR A 441 -13.07 19.27 -7.19
N LEU A 442 -11.95 19.12 -7.90
CA LEU A 442 -10.67 19.67 -7.49
C LEU A 442 -10.25 20.71 -8.51
N LYS A 443 -10.02 21.95 -8.06
CA LYS A 443 -9.48 23.03 -8.87
C LYS A 443 -8.09 23.37 -8.40
N ALA A 444 -7.13 23.43 -9.33
CA ALA A 444 -5.73 23.72 -9.03
C ALA A 444 -5.27 25.00 -9.74
N LYS A 445 -4.44 25.81 -9.07
CA LYS A 445 -3.62 26.88 -9.65
C LYS A 445 -2.17 26.46 -9.62
N VAL A 446 -1.44 26.74 -10.71
CA VAL A 446 -0.06 26.28 -10.88
C VAL A 446 0.85 27.47 -11.19
N GLN A 447 2.01 27.49 -10.55
CA GLN A 447 3.07 28.46 -10.83
C GLN A 447 4.45 27.77 -10.72
N GLY A 448 5.31 27.95 -11.75
CA GLY A 448 6.68 27.45 -11.76
C GLY A 448 7.72 28.57 -11.59
N LEU A 449 8.99 28.19 -11.48
CA LEU A 449 10.11 29.11 -11.66
C LEU A 449 10.09 29.72 -13.06
N LYS A 450 9.78 28.90 -14.06
CA LYS A 450 9.53 29.26 -15.45
C LYS A 450 8.06 29.07 -15.79
N GLU A 451 7.67 29.48 -16.98
CA GLU A 451 6.32 29.17 -17.50
C GLU A 451 6.13 27.66 -17.60
N VAL A 452 4.96 27.20 -17.23
CA VAL A 452 4.56 25.79 -17.30
C VAL A 452 3.49 25.60 -18.36
N VAL A 453 3.49 24.42 -18.98
CA VAL A 453 2.43 23.99 -19.90
C VAL A 453 1.55 22.97 -19.20
N ILE A 454 0.24 23.18 -19.22
CA ILE A 454 -0.71 22.27 -18.61
C ILE A 454 -1.53 21.61 -19.73
N ARG A 455 -1.62 20.29 -19.68
CA ARG A 455 -2.42 19.51 -20.63
C ARG A 455 -3.14 18.37 -19.95
N THR A 456 -4.18 17.86 -20.58
CA THR A 456 -4.88 16.63 -20.21
C THR A 456 -4.59 15.56 -21.24
N ASP A 457 -4.47 14.32 -20.80
CA ASP A 457 -4.25 13.16 -21.67
C ASP A 457 -4.74 11.89 -20.95
N ASN A 458 -4.66 10.75 -21.61
CA ASN A 458 -4.93 9.42 -21.04
C ASN A 458 -3.68 8.55 -21.14
N LEU A 459 -3.53 7.62 -20.18
CA LEU A 459 -2.49 6.59 -20.27
C LEU A 459 -2.72 5.75 -21.54
N LYS A 460 -1.64 5.33 -22.16
CA LYS A 460 -1.66 4.52 -23.38
C LYS A 460 -1.82 3.05 -23.04
N VAL A 461 -3.03 2.66 -22.65
CA VAL A 461 -3.43 1.27 -22.41
C VAL A 461 -4.61 0.92 -23.33
N PRO A 462 -4.81 -0.36 -23.68
CA PRO A 462 -6.02 -0.78 -24.39
C PRO A 462 -7.29 -0.39 -23.60
N GLU A 463 -8.34 0.01 -24.28
CA GLU A 463 -9.60 0.43 -23.65
C GLU A 463 -10.22 -0.66 -22.75
N ALA A 464 -9.97 -1.93 -23.08
CA ALA A 464 -10.36 -3.07 -22.24
C ALA A 464 -9.73 -3.05 -20.83
N ASN A 465 -8.63 -2.34 -20.64
CA ASN A 465 -7.93 -2.15 -19.37
C ASN A 465 -8.28 -0.82 -18.69
N GLY A 466 -9.36 -0.16 -19.15
CA GLY A 466 -9.82 1.10 -18.60
C GLY A 466 -9.28 2.34 -19.31
N VAL A 467 -9.85 3.48 -18.97
CA VAL A 467 -9.40 4.81 -19.43
C VAL A 467 -8.89 5.56 -18.20
N HIS A 468 -7.62 5.90 -18.21
CA HIS A 468 -6.91 6.49 -17.07
C HIS A 468 -6.50 7.94 -17.41
N PRO A 469 -7.38 8.93 -17.16
CA PRO A 469 -7.12 10.32 -17.49
C PRO A 469 -6.17 10.97 -16.47
N PHE A 470 -5.29 11.82 -16.96
CA PHE A 470 -4.39 12.60 -16.11
C PHE A 470 -4.24 14.05 -16.59
N VAL A 471 -3.93 14.93 -15.67
CA VAL A 471 -3.38 16.26 -15.95
C VAL A 471 -1.86 16.19 -15.84
N GLU A 472 -1.16 16.78 -16.80
CA GLU A 472 0.28 16.94 -16.79
C GLU A 472 0.65 18.43 -16.74
N VAL A 473 1.48 18.78 -15.77
CA VAL A 473 2.11 20.09 -15.66
C VAL A 473 3.56 19.94 -16.07
N LYS A 474 3.94 20.53 -17.20
CA LYS A 474 5.29 20.43 -17.76
C LYS A 474 6.08 21.72 -17.53
N SER A 475 7.31 21.61 -17.04
CA SER A 475 8.32 22.66 -16.91
C SER A 475 9.53 22.26 -17.74
N ASP A 476 9.86 23.07 -18.75
CA ASP A 476 10.82 22.70 -19.78
C ASP A 476 12.25 23.18 -19.50
N GLY A 477 13.21 22.40 -19.97
CA GLY A 477 14.59 22.75 -20.29
C GLY A 477 15.38 23.51 -19.21
N ALA A 478 15.45 23.01 -17.98
CA ALA A 478 16.21 23.63 -16.90
C ALA A 478 17.03 22.62 -16.09
N LYS A 479 18.02 23.10 -15.33
CA LYS A 479 18.70 22.31 -14.31
C LYS A 479 17.94 22.29 -13.00
N GLU A 480 17.18 23.33 -12.70
CA GLU A 480 16.35 23.41 -11.50
C GLU A 480 14.91 23.75 -11.86
N HIS A 481 14.01 22.99 -11.28
CA HIS A 481 12.57 23.16 -11.38
C HIS A 481 11.98 23.28 -9.97
N LEU A 482 11.20 24.34 -9.76
CA LEU A 482 10.31 24.50 -8.62
C LEU A 482 8.91 24.73 -9.19
N VAL A 483 7.96 23.89 -8.81
CA VAL A 483 6.57 24.01 -9.24
C VAL A 483 5.67 23.96 -8.02
N LEU A 484 4.89 24.99 -7.84
CA LEU A 484 3.85 25.09 -6.83
C LEU A 484 2.49 24.82 -7.48
N THR A 485 1.75 23.82 -6.95
CA THR A 485 0.38 23.52 -7.32
C THR A 485 -0.51 23.65 -6.10
N VAL A 486 -1.46 24.57 -6.13
CA VAL A 486 -2.40 24.85 -5.04
C VAL A 486 -3.77 24.35 -5.46
N CYS A 487 -4.24 23.30 -4.78
CA CYS A 487 -5.52 22.64 -5.04
C CYS A 487 -6.54 22.99 -3.97
N THR A 488 -7.76 23.24 -4.40
CA THR A 488 -8.95 23.29 -3.53
C THR A 488 -9.90 22.19 -3.94
N ALA A 489 -10.46 21.45 -2.99
CA ALA A 489 -11.56 20.52 -3.25
C ALA A 489 -12.89 21.13 -2.80
N GLN A 490 -13.96 20.80 -3.52
CA GLN A 490 -15.29 21.33 -3.23
C GLN A 490 -16.36 20.32 -3.65
N GLN A 491 -17.52 20.37 -3.03
CA GLN A 491 -18.71 19.68 -3.54
C GLN A 491 -19.02 20.14 -4.97
N ALA A 492 -19.38 19.22 -5.87
CA ALA A 492 -19.58 19.51 -7.30
C ALA A 492 -20.57 20.65 -7.60
N THR A 493 -21.53 20.89 -6.68
CA THR A 493 -22.55 21.93 -6.80
C THR A 493 -22.15 23.29 -6.24
N LYS A 494 -20.98 23.39 -5.62
CA LYS A 494 -20.51 24.61 -4.94
C LYS A 494 -19.32 25.24 -5.67
N GLN A 495 -19.17 26.56 -5.52
CA GLN A 495 -18.04 27.28 -6.09
C GLN A 495 -16.78 27.15 -5.22
N HIS A 496 -15.64 27.03 -5.88
CA HIS A 496 -14.35 27.10 -5.22
C HIS A 496 -14.07 28.51 -4.70
N GLY A 497 -13.37 28.57 -3.59
CA GLY A 497 -12.81 29.83 -3.10
C GLY A 497 -11.70 30.34 -4.03
N ASP A 498 -11.37 31.61 -3.88
CA ASP A 498 -10.30 32.23 -4.67
C ASP A 498 -9.01 32.30 -3.85
N LEU A 499 -7.98 31.61 -4.33
CA LEU A 499 -6.63 31.64 -3.77
C LEU A 499 -5.69 32.29 -4.77
N SER A 500 -4.84 33.18 -4.30
CA SER A 500 -3.75 33.79 -5.09
C SER A 500 -2.40 33.17 -4.74
N ILE A 501 -1.54 33.09 -5.74
CA ILE A 501 -0.13 32.70 -5.57
C ILE A 501 0.71 33.93 -5.95
N GLU A 502 1.54 34.36 -5.02
CA GLU A 502 2.56 35.40 -5.24
C GLU A 502 3.94 34.78 -5.05
N ARG A 503 4.88 35.15 -5.90
CA ARG A 503 6.27 34.72 -5.78
C ARG A 503 7.19 35.92 -5.81
N ASN A 504 8.07 35.99 -4.82
CA ASN A 504 9.15 36.97 -4.77
C ASN A 504 10.46 36.21 -4.50
N ASP A 505 11.33 36.11 -5.51
CA ASP A 505 12.54 35.29 -5.50
C ASP A 505 12.27 33.84 -5.05
N ASN A 506 12.77 33.47 -3.88
CA ASN A 506 12.60 32.14 -3.28
C ASN A 506 11.39 32.06 -2.33
N GLU A 507 10.68 33.15 -2.09
CA GLU A 507 9.49 33.17 -1.26
C GLU A 507 8.23 33.02 -2.11
N TRP A 508 7.40 32.06 -1.70
CA TRP A 508 6.09 31.80 -2.29
C TRP A 508 5.03 32.04 -1.23
N LYS A 509 4.00 32.80 -1.61
CA LYS A 509 2.90 33.13 -0.72
C LYS A 509 1.57 32.74 -1.35
N ILE A 510 0.78 32.01 -0.57
CA ILE A 510 -0.57 31.60 -0.96
C ILE A 510 -1.53 32.29 -0.01
N THR A 511 -2.46 33.09 -0.56
CA THR A 511 -3.46 33.82 0.22
C THR A 511 -4.83 33.75 -0.39
N GLY A 512 -5.85 33.90 0.43
CA GLY A 512 -7.25 33.93 -0.02
C GLY A 512 -8.19 33.26 0.96
N THR A 513 -9.33 32.83 0.45
CA THR A 513 -10.34 32.12 1.24
C THR A 513 -10.91 30.95 0.48
N HIS A 514 -11.17 29.83 1.18
CA HIS A 514 -11.88 28.69 0.64
C HIS A 514 -12.82 28.11 1.71
N ASN A 515 -14.08 27.89 1.36
CA ASN A 515 -15.12 27.40 2.29
C ASN A 515 -15.21 28.19 3.62
N GLY A 516 -15.03 29.52 3.55
CA GLY A 516 -15.02 30.39 4.74
C GLY A 516 -13.74 30.31 5.57
N GLN A 517 -12.78 29.51 5.19
CA GLN A 517 -11.48 29.40 5.83
C GLN A 517 -10.47 30.34 5.19
N SER A 518 -9.75 31.12 5.97
CA SER A 518 -8.60 31.91 5.49
C SER A 518 -7.44 30.96 5.20
N VAL A 519 -6.82 31.18 4.04
CA VAL A 519 -5.59 30.48 3.63
C VAL A 519 -4.47 31.51 3.60
N ASN A 520 -3.45 31.28 4.39
CA ASN A 520 -2.23 32.09 4.42
C ASN A 520 -1.04 31.16 4.63
N ILE A 521 -0.34 30.83 3.56
CA ILE A 521 0.79 29.93 3.59
C ILE A 521 2.01 30.64 2.97
N ARG A 522 3.14 30.60 3.66
CA ARG A 522 4.43 31.10 3.16
C ARG A 522 5.40 29.95 3.08
N LEU A 523 6.04 29.80 1.92
CA LEU A 523 7.12 28.86 1.66
C LEU A 523 8.39 29.63 1.28
N LEU A 524 9.48 29.40 2.00
CA LEU A 524 10.81 29.86 1.63
C LEU A 524 11.60 28.68 1.08
N ALA A 525 11.91 28.72 -0.21
CA ALA A 525 12.52 27.63 -0.99
C ALA A 525 14.03 27.81 -1.16
N ASP A 526 14.72 28.27 -0.13
CA ASP A 526 16.19 28.46 -0.10
C ASP A 526 16.96 27.14 0.08
N LYS A 527 16.27 26.08 0.50
CA LYS A 527 16.81 24.73 0.72
C LYS A 527 15.90 23.68 0.07
N ASP A 528 16.41 22.45 -0.02
CA ASP A 528 15.64 21.31 -0.56
C ASP A 528 14.34 21.05 0.24
N ILE A 529 14.43 21.20 1.56
CA ILE A 529 13.29 21.19 2.45
C ILE A 529 12.91 22.65 2.74
N PRO A 530 11.77 23.12 2.20
CA PRO A 530 11.38 24.51 2.38
C PRO A 530 11.00 24.83 3.83
N THR A 531 11.26 26.08 4.24
CA THR A 531 10.68 26.61 5.46
C THR A 531 9.23 27.01 5.18
N ILE A 532 8.29 26.51 5.99
CA ILE A 532 6.85 26.67 5.78
C ILE A 532 6.24 27.28 7.02
N VAL A 533 5.41 28.30 6.80
CA VAL A 533 4.57 28.92 7.81
C VAL A 533 3.12 28.87 7.32
N VAL A 534 2.25 28.26 8.12
CA VAL A 534 0.79 28.22 7.89
C VAL A 534 0.15 29.12 8.95
N GLY A 535 -0.54 30.17 8.49
CA GLY A 535 -1.17 31.19 9.32
C GLY A 535 -2.67 31.03 9.45
#